data_e64412da1f9439f847df22f493eed981
#
_entry.id   e64412da1f9439f847df22f493eed981
#
_cell.length_a   1.000
_cell.length_b   1.000
_cell.length_c   1.000
_cell.angle_alpha   90.00
_cell.angle_beta   90.00
_cell.angle_gamma   90.00
#
_symmetry.space_group_name_H-M   'P 1'
#
loop_
_entity.id
_entity.type
_entity.pdbx_description
1 polymer ?
#
loop_
_entity_poly.entity_id
_entity_poly.type
_entity_poly.pdbx_seq_one_letter_code
_entity_poly.pdbx_strand_id
1 'polypeptide(L)'
;MIGIPAASILEKAETILLAGAGGGYDLYTGLPLYFALRAAGKTVHLANLSFATIYASTGKRIGPALVEINARTTANHAYFPELHLAKWLKDQNEPDTIYCIDRTGAAPTAAAYKYLCEHLNPDAILLVDGGTDSLMRGDDPCLAPHRKI
;
A
#
# COMPACT_ATOMS: atom_id res chain seq x y z
N MET A 1 11.37 -0.05 29.40
CA MET A 1 10.57 -0.14 28.18
C MET A 1 11.44 0.30 27.01
N ILE A 2 11.69 -0.56 26.04
CA ILE A 2 12.44 -0.17 24.83
C ILE A 2 11.49 0.69 24.00
N GLY A 3 11.67 2.01 24.03
CA GLY A 3 10.87 2.93 23.23
C GLY A 3 11.26 2.79 21.76
N ILE A 4 10.36 2.30 20.91
CA ILE A 4 10.52 2.34 19.47
C ILE A 4 10.25 3.78 19.06
N PRO A 5 11.23 4.52 18.46
CA PRO A 5 11.03 5.93 18.10
C PRO A 5 9.79 6.16 17.21
N ALA A 6 9.46 5.19 16.34
CA ALA A 6 8.27 5.23 15.50
C ALA A 6 6.95 5.21 16.32
N ALA A 7 6.93 4.61 17.51
CA ALA A 7 5.72 4.53 18.33
C ALA A 7 5.22 5.92 18.73
N SER A 8 6.13 6.82 19.14
CA SER A 8 5.77 8.18 19.55
C SER A 8 5.23 9.05 18.39
N ILE A 9 5.66 8.77 17.17
CA ILE A 9 5.12 9.42 15.97
C ILE A 9 3.69 8.92 15.71
N LEU A 10 3.50 7.61 15.78
CA LEU A 10 2.19 6.99 15.55
C LEU A 10 1.16 7.34 16.64
N GLU A 11 1.59 7.51 17.87
CA GLU A 11 0.71 7.96 18.97
C GLU A 11 0.10 9.33 18.67
N LYS A 12 0.88 10.25 18.09
CA LYS A 12 0.47 11.63 17.78
C LYS A 12 -0.25 11.77 16.45
N ALA A 13 0.00 10.89 15.51
CA ALA A 13 -0.61 10.93 14.19
C ALA A 13 -2.10 10.59 14.25
N GLU A 14 -2.96 11.40 13.66
CA GLU A 14 -4.40 11.16 13.54
C GLU A 14 -4.75 10.50 12.19
N THR A 15 -4.06 10.92 11.12
CA THR A 15 -4.23 10.39 9.76
C THR A 15 -2.94 9.71 9.31
N ILE A 16 -3.04 8.46 8.90
CA ILE A 16 -1.90 7.63 8.53
C ILE A 16 -2.12 7.03 7.14
N LEU A 17 -1.10 7.08 6.30
CA LEU A 17 -1.03 6.33 5.05
C LEU A 17 -0.19 5.06 5.28
N LEU A 18 -0.83 3.90 5.29
CA LEU A 18 -0.17 2.59 5.36
C LEU A 18 0.03 2.05 3.95
N ALA A 19 1.26 1.84 3.54
CA ALA A 19 1.58 1.49 2.16
C ALA A 19 2.50 0.26 2.05
N GLY A 20 2.11 -0.70 1.23
CA GLY A 20 2.97 -1.81 0.81
C GLY A 20 4.06 -1.32 -0.15
N ALA A 21 5.32 -1.47 0.22
CA ALA A 21 6.46 -0.86 -0.47
C ALA A 21 7.17 -1.80 -1.45
N GLY A 22 7.20 -3.10 -1.17
CA GLY A 22 7.85 -4.10 -2.02
C GLY A 22 6.95 -4.66 -3.13
N GLY A 23 5.66 -4.40 -3.04
CA GLY A 23 4.67 -4.81 -4.03
C GLY A 23 3.94 -6.11 -3.72
N GLY A 24 3.04 -6.51 -4.59
CA GLY A 24 2.28 -7.75 -4.43
C GLY A 24 1.42 -7.77 -3.16
N TYR A 25 1.72 -8.70 -2.26
CA TYR A 25 0.98 -8.91 -1.01
C TYR A 25 1.52 -8.15 0.20
N ASP A 26 2.46 -7.23 0.04
CA ASP A 26 3.08 -6.53 1.17
C ASP A 26 2.07 -5.79 2.03
N LEU A 27 1.07 -5.18 1.42
CA LEU A 27 0.01 -4.49 2.15
C LEU A 27 -0.70 -5.40 3.16
N TYR A 28 -0.81 -6.71 2.88
CA TYR A 28 -1.44 -7.67 3.78
C TYR A 28 -0.67 -7.85 5.09
N THR A 29 0.65 -7.71 5.06
CA THR A 29 1.48 -7.79 6.28
C THR A 29 1.25 -6.62 7.21
N GLY A 30 0.75 -5.50 6.69
CA GLY A 30 0.37 -4.32 7.45
C GLY A 30 -1.01 -4.40 8.11
N LEU A 31 -1.86 -5.40 7.78
CA LEU A 31 -3.24 -5.46 8.29
C LEU A 31 -3.35 -5.53 9.81
N PRO A 32 -2.52 -6.28 10.55
CA PRO A 32 -2.58 -6.23 12.02
C PRO A 32 -2.38 -4.82 12.56
N LEU A 33 -1.45 -4.06 11.97
CA LEU A 33 -1.19 -2.67 12.34
C LEU A 33 -2.35 -1.75 11.92
N TYR A 34 -2.92 -1.97 10.71
CA TYR A 34 -4.11 -1.26 10.24
C TYR A 34 -5.24 -1.34 11.26
N PHE A 35 -5.61 -2.56 11.68
CA PHE A 35 -6.70 -2.75 12.63
C PHE A 35 -6.39 -2.20 14.01
N ALA A 36 -5.14 -2.31 14.49
CA ALA A 36 -4.72 -1.71 15.75
C ALA A 36 -4.86 -0.19 15.73
N LEU A 37 -4.44 0.47 14.65
CA LEU A 37 -4.56 1.92 14.48
C LEU A 37 -6.03 2.36 14.36
N ARG A 38 -6.84 1.61 13.60
CA ARG A 38 -8.28 1.86 13.48
C ARG A 38 -8.99 1.71 14.83
N ALA A 39 -8.66 0.69 15.61
CA ALA A 39 -9.18 0.48 16.96
C ALA A 39 -8.77 1.60 17.93
N ALA A 40 -7.62 2.23 17.70
CA ALA A 40 -7.18 3.42 18.42
C ALA A 40 -7.86 4.73 17.95
N GLY A 41 -8.86 4.64 17.05
CA GLY A 41 -9.63 5.78 16.55
C GLY A 41 -8.96 6.58 15.43
N LYS A 42 -7.86 6.09 14.85
CA LYS A 42 -7.13 6.80 13.80
C LYS A 42 -7.74 6.60 12.42
N THR A 43 -7.58 7.59 11.55
CA THR A 43 -7.88 7.47 10.12
C THR A 43 -6.71 6.80 9.42
N VAL A 44 -6.94 5.66 8.77
CA VAL A 44 -5.89 4.93 8.07
C VAL A 44 -6.28 4.74 6.61
N HIS A 45 -5.48 5.28 5.71
CA HIS A 45 -5.58 5.08 4.27
C HIS A 45 -4.62 3.98 3.83
N LEU A 46 -4.99 3.23 2.78
CA LEU A 46 -4.21 2.11 2.28
C LEU A 46 -3.68 2.41 0.88
N ALA A 47 -2.39 2.17 0.67
CA ALA A 47 -1.78 2.19 -0.66
C ALA A 47 -0.89 0.95 -0.86
N ASN A 48 -0.62 0.58 -2.09
CA ASN A 48 0.27 -0.52 -2.42
C ASN A 48 1.00 -0.28 -3.74
N LEU A 49 2.27 -0.65 -3.81
CA LEU A 49 2.95 -0.81 -5.08
C LEU A 49 2.36 -2.06 -5.75
N SER A 50 1.59 -1.87 -6.81
CA SER A 50 0.81 -2.96 -7.39
C SER A 50 1.55 -3.66 -8.52
N PHE A 51 1.48 -4.99 -8.52
CA PHE A 51 1.93 -5.82 -9.65
C PHE A 51 0.79 -6.24 -10.57
N ALA A 52 -0.44 -5.83 -10.25
CA ALA A 52 -1.59 -6.05 -11.10
C ALA A 52 -1.60 -5.09 -12.31
N THR A 53 -2.34 -5.44 -13.34
CA THR A 53 -2.57 -4.54 -14.48
C THR A 53 -3.68 -3.54 -14.12
N ILE A 54 -3.33 -2.57 -13.26
CA ILE A 54 -4.29 -1.67 -12.62
C ILE A 54 -5.11 -0.83 -13.61
N TYR A 55 -4.53 -0.50 -14.78
CA TYR A 55 -5.22 0.28 -15.80
C TYR A 55 -6.25 -0.50 -16.63
N ALA A 56 -6.25 -1.82 -16.53
CA ALA A 56 -7.28 -2.67 -17.14
C ALA A 56 -8.44 -2.98 -16.19
N SER A 57 -8.54 -2.23 -15.11
CA SER A 57 -9.67 -2.25 -14.17
C SER A 57 -10.58 -1.04 -14.39
N THR A 58 -11.76 -1.09 -13.77
CA THR A 58 -12.68 0.06 -13.69
C THR A 58 -12.32 1.03 -12.56
N GLY A 59 -11.14 0.89 -11.97
CA GLY A 59 -10.62 1.80 -10.95
C GLY A 59 -10.46 3.23 -11.49
N LYS A 60 -10.57 4.21 -10.60
CA LYS A 60 -10.46 5.62 -10.96
C LYS A 60 -8.98 6.01 -11.11
N ARG A 61 -8.57 6.34 -12.32
CA ARG A 61 -7.23 6.86 -12.57
C ARG A 61 -7.13 8.29 -12.01
N ILE A 62 -6.27 8.51 -11.03
CA ILE A 62 -6.08 9.80 -10.33
C ILE A 62 -4.69 10.39 -10.54
N GLY A 63 -3.83 9.71 -11.29
CA GLY A 63 -2.49 10.19 -11.63
C GLY A 63 -1.82 9.33 -12.69
N PRO A 64 -0.61 9.69 -13.14
CA PRO A 64 0.13 8.95 -14.16
C PRO A 64 0.43 7.50 -13.77
N ALA A 65 0.68 7.26 -12.48
CA ALA A 65 1.01 5.96 -11.93
C ALA A 65 0.10 5.59 -10.74
N LEU A 66 -1.13 6.12 -10.68
CA LEU A 66 -1.98 5.99 -9.51
C LEU A 66 -3.43 5.72 -9.90
N VAL A 67 -3.98 4.63 -9.39
CA VAL A 67 -5.38 4.22 -9.56
C VAL A 67 -6.02 3.99 -8.20
N GLU A 68 -7.13 4.64 -7.95
CA GLU A 68 -7.98 4.41 -6.79
C GLU A 68 -8.96 3.27 -7.10
N ILE A 69 -8.98 2.26 -6.26
CA ILE A 69 -9.92 1.14 -6.35
C ILE A 69 -10.74 1.00 -5.07
N ASN A 70 -11.84 0.30 -5.17
CA ASN A 70 -12.70 -0.11 -4.05
C ASN A 70 -13.39 -1.45 -4.36
N ALA A 71 -14.24 -1.92 -3.47
CA ALA A 71 -14.94 -3.20 -3.62
C ALA A 71 -15.83 -3.30 -4.88
N ARG A 72 -16.26 -2.17 -5.46
CA ARG A 72 -17.08 -2.13 -6.70
C ARG A 72 -16.24 -2.19 -7.96
N THR A 73 -14.91 -2.02 -7.84
CA THR A 73 -14.00 -2.12 -8.98
C THR A 73 -14.06 -3.51 -9.59
N THR A 74 -14.04 -3.58 -10.91
CA THR A 74 -13.97 -4.83 -11.68
C THR A 74 -12.67 -4.88 -12.49
N ALA A 75 -12.15 -6.08 -12.66
CA ALA A 75 -10.96 -6.34 -13.47
C ALA A 75 -11.02 -7.75 -14.06
N ASN A 76 -10.50 -7.92 -15.27
CA ASN A 76 -10.49 -9.20 -15.97
C ASN A 76 -9.19 -10.01 -15.75
N HIS A 77 -8.54 -9.85 -14.61
CA HIS A 77 -7.35 -10.61 -14.28
C HIS A 77 -7.48 -11.35 -12.97
N ALA A 78 -6.86 -12.56 -12.93
CA ALA A 78 -6.85 -13.38 -11.74
C ALA A 78 -5.98 -12.78 -10.61
N TYR A 79 -4.91 -12.04 -10.96
CA TYR A 79 -3.97 -11.48 -9.98
C TYR A 79 -4.27 -10.00 -9.74
N PHE A 80 -4.95 -9.71 -8.65
CA PHE A 80 -5.19 -8.35 -8.18
C PHE A 80 -5.40 -8.37 -6.66
N PRO A 81 -4.32 -8.50 -5.87
CA PRO A 81 -4.40 -8.60 -4.41
C PRO A 81 -5.21 -7.47 -3.78
N GLU A 82 -4.96 -6.23 -4.20
CA GLU A 82 -5.61 -5.05 -3.65
C GLU A 82 -7.13 -5.07 -3.85
N LEU A 83 -7.61 -5.61 -4.97
CA LEU A 83 -9.04 -5.73 -5.23
C LEU A 83 -9.70 -6.78 -4.33
N HIS A 84 -9.02 -7.90 -4.09
CA HIS A 84 -9.48 -8.91 -3.14
C HIS A 84 -9.53 -8.34 -1.72
N LEU A 85 -8.50 -7.57 -1.33
CA LEU A 85 -8.46 -6.91 -0.04
C LEU A 85 -9.59 -5.87 0.10
N ALA A 86 -9.84 -5.05 -0.92
CA ALA A 86 -10.91 -4.05 -0.89
C ALA A 86 -12.27 -4.69 -0.68
N LYS A 87 -12.56 -5.81 -1.36
CA LYS A 87 -13.81 -6.58 -1.18
C LYS A 87 -13.92 -7.13 0.24
N TRP A 88 -12.85 -7.73 0.74
CA TRP A 88 -12.83 -8.28 2.09
C TRP A 88 -13.00 -7.18 3.16
N LEU A 89 -12.34 -6.03 3.04
CA LEU A 89 -12.52 -4.88 3.94
C LEU A 89 -13.97 -4.41 3.95
N LYS A 90 -14.62 -4.36 2.78
CA LYS A 90 -16.03 -4.02 2.67
C LYS A 90 -16.91 -4.97 3.48
N ASP A 91 -16.63 -6.27 3.42
CA ASP A 91 -17.35 -7.30 4.17
C ASP A 91 -17.13 -7.18 5.69
N GLN A 92 -15.98 -6.59 6.10
CA GLN A 92 -15.66 -6.28 7.50
C GLN A 92 -16.24 -4.93 7.97
N ASN A 93 -17.00 -4.21 7.15
CA ASN A 93 -17.49 -2.85 7.39
C ASN A 93 -16.37 -1.82 7.60
N GLU A 94 -15.21 -2.05 7.00
CA GLU A 94 -14.08 -1.13 6.97
C GLU A 94 -14.08 -0.28 5.68
N PRO A 95 -13.38 0.86 5.67
CA PRO A 95 -13.11 1.60 4.43
C PRO A 95 -12.42 0.71 3.41
N ASP A 96 -12.98 0.65 2.19
CA ASP A 96 -12.58 -0.28 1.14
C ASP A 96 -11.78 0.39 0.00
N THR A 97 -11.40 1.66 0.17
CA THR A 97 -10.58 2.37 -0.80
C THR A 97 -9.10 2.00 -0.65
N ILE A 98 -8.47 1.59 -1.75
CA ILE A 98 -7.03 1.31 -1.81
C ILE A 98 -6.43 2.07 -3.00
N TYR A 99 -5.28 2.70 -2.77
CA TYR A 99 -4.53 3.43 -3.79
C TYR A 99 -3.45 2.52 -4.37
N CYS A 100 -3.61 2.12 -5.63
CA CYS A 100 -2.69 1.24 -6.34
C CYS A 100 -1.67 2.09 -7.10
N ILE A 101 -0.39 1.95 -6.77
CA ILE A 101 0.73 2.63 -7.43
C ILE A 101 1.32 1.66 -8.46
N ASP A 102 1.44 2.09 -9.71
CA ASP A 102 2.03 1.28 -10.77
C ASP A 102 3.56 1.23 -10.66
N ARG A 103 4.14 0.07 -10.98
CA ARG A 103 5.60 -0.18 -10.93
C ARG A 103 6.34 0.40 -12.14
N THR A 104 6.18 1.67 -12.42
CA THR A 104 6.75 2.35 -13.59
C THR A 104 8.07 3.06 -13.32
N GLY A 105 8.62 2.91 -12.11
CA GLY A 105 9.92 3.47 -11.71
C GLY A 105 9.81 4.51 -10.59
N ALA A 106 10.96 4.95 -10.11
CA ALA A 106 11.07 5.80 -8.91
C ALA A 106 10.37 7.16 -9.07
N ALA A 107 10.53 7.83 -10.21
CA ALA A 107 9.96 9.16 -10.40
C ALA A 107 8.42 9.16 -10.43
N PRO A 108 7.73 8.26 -11.17
CA PRO A 108 6.27 8.15 -11.10
C PRO A 108 5.78 7.72 -9.72
N THR A 109 6.50 6.82 -9.03
CA THR A 109 6.16 6.42 -7.66
C THR A 109 6.23 7.60 -6.69
N ALA A 110 7.30 8.40 -6.77
CA ALA A 110 7.43 9.61 -5.95
C ALA A 110 6.30 10.63 -6.24
N ALA A 111 5.93 10.79 -7.51
CA ALA A 111 4.80 11.65 -7.89
C ALA A 111 3.46 11.13 -7.33
N ALA A 112 3.25 9.81 -7.32
CA ALA A 112 2.07 9.20 -6.73
C ALA A 112 1.99 9.46 -5.21
N TYR A 113 3.09 9.27 -4.48
CA TYR A 113 3.14 9.59 -3.04
C TYR A 113 2.95 11.08 -2.77
N LYS A 114 3.55 11.95 -3.58
CA LYS A 114 3.33 13.40 -3.46
C LYS A 114 1.84 13.74 -3.60
N TYR A 115 1.17 13.19 -4.62
CA TYR A 115 -0.26 13.37 -4.80
C TYR A 115 -1.06 12.88 -3.58
N LEU A 116 -0.74 11.69 -3.06
CA LEU A 116 -1.43 11.14 -1.88
C LEU A 116 -1.21 12.01 -0.64
N CYS A 117 0.00 12.55 -0.44
CA CYS A 117 0.28 13.47 0.66
C CYS A 117 -0.56 14.76 0.55
N GLU A 118 -0.64 15.34 -0.65
CA GLU A 118 -1.40 16.57 -0.87
C GLU A 118 -2.92 16.34 -0.75
N HIS A 119 -3.40 15.16 -1.13
CA HIS A 119 -4.83 14.85 -1.19
C HIS A 119 -5.38 14.30 0.13
N LEU A 120 -4.61 13.45 0.82
CA LEU A 120 -5.02 12.79 2.07
C LEU A 120 -4.51 13.51 3.31
N ASN A 121 -3.49 14.36 3.15
CA ASN A 121 -2.81 15.09 4.22
C ASN A 121 -2.44 14.20 5.43
N PRO A 122 -1.74 13.07 5.24
CA PRO A 122 -1.40 12.18 6.33
C PRO A 122 -0.33 12.79 7.24
N ASP A 123 -0.47 12.60 8.55
CA ASP A 123 0.54 12.99 9.55
C ASP A 123 1.76 12.05 9.51
N ALA A 124 1.56 10.81 9.06
CA ALA A 124 2.61 9.81 8.93
C ALA A 124 2.36 8.88 7.73
N ILE A 125 3.45 8.43 7.10
CA ILE A 125 3.44 7.35 6.12
C ILE A 125 4.17 6.17 6.74
N LEU A 126 3.50 5.00 6.76
CA LEU A 126 4.07 3.73 7.17
C LEU A 126 4.29 2.86 5.95
N LEU A 127 5.54 2.58 5.65
CA LEU A 127 5.90 1.62 4.62
C LEU A 127 6.03 0.23 5.24
N VAL A 128 5.34 -0.74 4.67
CA VAL A 128 5.41 -2.16 5.08
C VAL A 128 5.96 -2.98 3.91
N ASP A 129 6.84 -3.90 4.24
CA ASP A 129 7.42 -4.85 3.32
C ASP A 129 7.44 -6.22 4.04
N GLY A 130 6.69 -7.17 3.49
CA GLY A 130 6.56 -8.52 4.03
C GLY A 130 7.35 -9.57 3.26
N GLY A 131 8.09 -9.14 2.24
CA GLY A 131 8.94 -10.00 1.44
C GLY A 131 10.14 -10.54 2.23
N THR A 132 10.57 -11.76 1.90
CA THR A 132 11.78 -12.34 2.50
C THR A 132 13.05 -11.62 2.09
N ASP A 133 13.02 -10.89 0.99
CA ASP A 133 14.12 -10.10 0.44
C ASP A 133 14.33 -8.76 1.15
N SER A 134 13.38 -8.29 1.95
CA SER A 134 13.53 -7.07 2.76
C SER A 134 14.67 -7.15 3.78
N LEU A 135 15.05 -8.36 4.19
CA LEU A 135 16.14 -8.62 5.12
C LEU A 135 17.45 -9.03 4.43
N MET A 136 17.48 -9.06 3.10
CA MET A 136 18.62 -9.51 2.31
C MET A 136 19.57 -8.36 1.99
N ARG A 137 20.85 -8.69 1.88
CA ARG A 137 21.90 -7.70 1.57
C ARG A 137 21.95 -7.31 0.09
N GLY A 138 21.16 -7.98 -0.76
CA GLY A 138 21.11 -7.73 -2.21
C GLY A 138 22.25 -8.37 -3.00
N ASP A 139 23.07 -9.19 -2.35
CA ASP A 139 24.21 -9.90 -2.95
C ASP A 139 23.90 -11.39 -3.24
N ASP A 140 22.69 -11.85 -2.90
CA ASP A 140 22.23 -13.20 -3.20
C ASP A 140 21.62 -13.29 -4.61
N PRO A 141 22.25 -14.00 -5.55
CA PRO A 141 21.77 -14.10 -6.93
C PRO A 141 20.44 -14.88 -7.07
N CYS A 142 20.08 -15.69 -6.07
CA CYS A 142 18.86 -16.47 -6.12
C CYS A 142 17.60 -15.68 -5.74
N LEU A 143 17.75 -14.59 -5.00
CA LEU A 143 16.66 -13.78 -4.48
C LEU A 143 16.62 -12.37 -5.08
N ALA A 144 17.64 -11.98 -5.85
CA ALA A 144 17.59 -10.75 -6.62
C ALA A 144 16.46 -10.82 -7.65
N PRO A 145 15.56 -9.82 -7.73
CA PRO A 145 14.57 -9.78 -8.78
C PRO A 145 15.29 -9.87 -10.12
N HIS A 146 14.91 -10.83 -10.96
CA HIS A 146 15.49 -11.00 -12.27
C HIS A 146 15.44 -9.66 -13.03
N ARG A 147 16.56 -8.97 -13.10
CA ARG A 147 16.74 -7.90 -14.09
C ARG A 147 16.68 -8.60 -15.45
N LYS A 148 15.52 -8.55 -16.09
CA LYS A 148 15.49 -8.73 -17.54
C LYS A 148 16.19 -7.52 -18.12
N ILE A 149 17.39 -7.76 -18.67
CA ILE A 149 18.13 -6.85 -19.52
C ILE A 149 17.29 -6.59 -20.78
#